data_48ff684201b5c72c680836a3f5f17950
#
_entry.id   48ff684201b5c72c680836a3f5f17950
#
_cell.length_a   1.000
_cell.length_b   1.000
_cell.length_c   1.000
_cell.angle_alpha   90.00
_cell.angle_beta   90.00
_cell.angle_gamma   90.00
#
_symmetry.space_group_name_H-M   'P 1'
#
loop_
_entity.id
_entity.type
_entity.pdbx_description
1 polymer ?
#
loop_
_entity_poly.entity_id
_entity_poly.type
_entity_poly.pdbx_seq_one_letter_code
_entity_poly.pdbx_strand_id
1 'polypeptide(L)'
;GAGVPATIYMMMIELVSRADASMMTLFGYQDVGELIARFGTDEQRQGFLPGLASGEKIGSIVLSEPGAGSDLQAIKVKAFEDENGQWRLNGTKHFISNGCGDVLMVLARSEPKISNIFGLSLFVCPKSDAVKVIRVEDKMGLHGSPTCELFFDDAPVQLVGKRKAGLTSYVLENLAQARFSVAAQALGIAEEAYQRALEYANDRVQFGTKIIDFPAVRELLDKMSLAITSSRALLYDSIIWLDRKVQISEAIAHGRVAEDDIPAMKARQREAAKYSNLLSPLVKYAITEQAQQVCIDAQQVFGGLGFIRDTGMEQLVRDVRITTIYEGASQVQVSASLKFIMSDTLADLFDASEALPCPDDCDDIRSMIIENRRLYEQYRDTVSAKDSPQLAEAAARDLADIYSQVFGAWAQLRRVNGDAGRRAALRRYVVEAQAFATGRLNALQNGSYDSWLNESDT
;
A
#
# COMPACT_ATOMS: atom_id res chain seq x y z
N GLY A 1 17.14 14.27 -0.28
CA GLY A 1 16.89 13.58 -1.53
C GLY A 1 16.77 14.54 -2.72
N ALA A 2 16.58 13.96 -3.89
CA ALA A 2 16.47 14.70 -5.14
C ALA A 2 15.13 15.46 -5.32
N GLY A 3 14.24 15.46 -4.32
CA GLY A 3 12.91 16.08 -4.41
C GLY A 3 12.02 15.44 -5.48
N VAL A 4 12.20 14.14 -5.72
CA VAL A 4 11.43 13.39 -6.72
C VAL A 4 10.00 13.22 -6.22
N PRO A 5 8.97 13.57 -7.02
CA PRO A 5 7.57 13.31 -6.65
C PRO A 5 7.31 11.84 -6.35
N ALA A 6 6.40 11.55 -5.42
CA ALA A 6 6.05 10.17 -5.06
C ALA A 6 5.53 9.37 -6.27
N THR A 7 4.85 10.02 -7.22
CA THR A 7 4.43 9.39 -8.49
C THR A 7 5.61 8.80 -9.26
N ILE A 8 6.71 9.57 -9.44
CA ILE A 8 7.91 9.08 -10.15
C ILE A 8 8.59 7.98 -9.35
N TYR A 9 8.64 8.12 -8.03
CA TYR A 9 9.19 7.10 -7.14
C TYR A 9 8.42 5.76 -7.25
N MET A 10 7.09 5.80 -7.34
CA MET A 10 6.29 4.58 -7.57
C MET A 10 6.56 3.94 -8.95
N MET A 11 6.79 4.75 -9.99
CA MET A 11 7.20 4.20 -11.30
C MET A 11 8.53 3.46 -11.21
N MET A 12 9.49 4.00 -10.47
CA MET A 12 10.78 3.34 -10.23
C MET A 12 10.60 2.02 -9.46
N ILE A 13 9.77 2.01 -8.41
CA ILE A 13 9.47 0.81 -7.64
C ILE A 13 8.81 -0.26 -8.51
N GLU A 14 7.82 0.10 -9.33
CA GLU A 14 7.16 -0.83 -10.26
C GLU A 14 8.18 -1.49 -11.21
N LEU A 15 9.06 -0.69 -11.82
CA LEU A 15 10.09 -1.18 -12.75
C LEU A 15 11.13 -2.08 -12.06
N VAL A 16 11.62 -1.66 -10.89
CA VAL A 16 12.60 -2.45 -10.13
C VAL A 16 11.97 -3.77 -9.65
N SER A 17 10.74 -3.73 -9.16
CA SER A 17 10.04 -4.91 -8.67
C SER A 17 9.66 -5.89 -9.77
N ARG A 18 9.51 -5.41 -11.01
CA ARG A 18 9.40 -6.25 -12.19
C ARG A 18 10.68 -7.04 -12.47
N ALA A 19 11.84 -6.42 -12.26
CA ALA A 19 13.14 -7.08 -12.46
C ALA A 19 13.48 -8.04 -11.30
N ASP A 20 13.35 -7.56 -10.05
CA ASP A 20 13.52 -8.35 -8.81
C ASP A 20 12.75 -7.67 -7.67
N ALA A 21 11.75 -8.36 -7.16
CA ALA A 21 10.89 -7.84 -6.10
C ALA A 21 11.64 -7.59 -4.77
N SER A 22 12.72 -8.32 -4.49
CA SER A 22 13.55 -8.12 -3.30
C SER A 22 14.31 -6.80 -3.34
N MET A 23 14.65 -6.30 -4.53
CA MET A 23 15.37 -5.03 -4.71
C MET A 23 14.55 -3.83 -4.24
N MET A 24 13.21 -3.92 -4.24
CA MET A 24 12.34 -2.86 -3.74
C MET A 24 12.65 -2.51 -2.28
N THR A 25 13.03 -3.46 -1.45
CA THR A 25 13.34 -3.21 -0.05
C THR A 25 14.59 -2.34 0.16
N LEU A 26 15.46 -2.22 -0.86
CA LEU A 26 16.57 -1.29 -0.86
C LEU A 26 16.09 0.17 -0.91
N PHE A 27 14.95 0.42 -1.54
CA PHE A 27 14.33 1.74 -1.55
C PHE A 27 13.80 2.18 -0.19
N GLY A 28 13.55 1.26 0.74
CA GLY A 28 13.22 1.55 2.14
C GLY A 28 14.28 2.38 2.88
N TYR A 29 15.50 2.48 2.35
CA TYR A 29 16.52 3.40 2.86
C TYR A 29 16.11 4.86 2.68
N GLN A 30 15.33 5.16 1.65
CA GLN A 30 14.78 6.49 1.39
C GLN A 30 13.93 6.96 2.57
N ASP A 31 13.11 6.07 3.13
CA ASP A 31 12.21 6.38 4.24
C ASP A 31 12.98 6.78 5.51
N VAL A 32 14.09 6.09 5.82
CA VAL A 32 14.99 6.46 6.93
C VAL A 32 15.61 7.84 6.68
N GLY A 33 16.13 8.07 5.47
CA GLY A 33 16.72 9.35 5.07
C GLY A 33 15.71 10.47 5.11
N GLU A 34 14.48 10.24 4.64
CA GLU A 34 13.40 11.24 4.65
C GLU A 34 12.97 11.61 6.07
N LEU A 35 12.81 10.63 6.98
CA LEU A 35 12.49 10.88 8.38
C LEU A 35 13.57 11.72 9.07
N ILE A 36 14.86 11.43 8.82
CA ILE A 36 15.98 12.23 9.36
C ILE A 36 16.00 13.62 8.73
N ALA A 37 15.81 13.74 7.41
CA ALA A 37 15.81 15.01 6.72
C ALA A 37 14.71 15.96 7.22
N ARG A 38 13.51 15.42 7.49
CA ARG A 38 12.35 16.21 7.90
C ARG A 38 12.32 16.51 9.40
N PHE A 39 12.71 15.57 10.24
CA PHE A 39 12.48 15.62 11.67
C PHE A 39 13.76 15.57 12.52
N GLY A 40 14.91 15.23 11.93
CA GLY A 40 16.19 15.16 12.62
C GLY A 40 16.76 16.53 12.96
N THR A 41 17.72 16.55 13.90
CA THR A 41 18.57 17.73 14.17
C THR A 41 19.60 17.93 13.06
N ASP A 42 20.29 19.08 13.02
CA ASP A 42 21.33 19.33 12.03
C ASP A 42 22.50 18.37 12.17
N GLU A 43 22.86 17.98 13.42
CA GLU A 43 23.87 16.95 13.68
C GLU A 43 23.45 15.60 13.13
N GLN A 44 22.18 15.20 13.30
CA GLN A 44 21.65 13.94 12.75
C GLN A 44 21.65 13.97 11.23
N ARG A 45 21.25 15.08 10.61
CA ARG A 45 21.28 15.25 9.16
C ARG A 45 22.71 15.14 8.62
N GLN A 46 23.68 15.83 9.24
CA GLN A 46 25.08 15.77 8.82
C GLN A 46 25.72 14.40 9.05
N GLY A 47 25.35 13.70 10.12
CA GLY A 47 25.95 12.40 10.49
C GLY A 47 25.41 11.22 9.70
N PHE A 48 24.15 11.24 9.26
CA PHE A 48 23.50 10.07 8.67
C PHE A 48 23.17 10.23 7.18
N LEU A 49 22.72 11.43 6.72
CA LEU A 49 22.21 11.59 5.35
C LEU A 49 23.27 11.36 4.28
N PRO A 50 24.53 11.82 4.39
CA PRO A 50 25.52 11.58 3.34
C PRO A 50 25.74 10.09 3.06
N GLY A 51 25.91 9.27 4.10
CA GLY A 51 26.13 7.83 3.96
C GLY A 51 24.91 7.08 3.41
N LEU A 52 23.69 7.49 3.80
CA LEU A 52 22.45 6.93 3.23
C LEU A 52 22.26 7.35 1.76
N ALA A 53 22.61 8.60 1.41
CA ALA A 53 22.45 9.10 0.05
C ALA A 53 23.48 8.49 -0.93
N SER A 54 24.70 8.22 -0.48
CA SER A 54 25.74 7.57 -1.29
C SER A 54 25.56 6.05 -1.43
N GLY A 55 24.72 5.44 -0.56
CA GLY A 55 24.58 4.00 -0.47
C GLY A 55 25.68 3.30 0.34
N GLU A 56 26.60 4.04 0.98
CA GLU A 56 27.60 3.48 1.90
C GLU A 56 26.96 2.92 3.18
N LYS A 57 25.82 3.48 3.58
CA LYS A 57 25.06 3.05 4.76
C LYS A 57 23.68 2.57 4.37
N ILE A 58 23.30 1.46 4.97
CA ILE A 58 21.99 0.83 4.79
C ILE A 58 21.07 1.25 5.93
N GLY A 59 19.89 1.77 5.57
CA GLY A 59 18.85 2.12 6.52
C GLY A 59 17.85 0.99 6.77
N SER A 60 17.17 1.03 7.92
CA SER A 60 16.07 0.11 8.24
C SER A 60 15.02 0.80 9.11
N ILE A 61 13.74 0.58 8.80
CA ILE A 61 12.61 0.98 9.64
C ILE A 61 12.28 -0.15 10.60
N VAL A 62 12.30 0.15 11.90
CA VAL A 62 12.26 -0.85 12.97
C VAL A 62 11.04 -0.63 13.85
N LEU A 63 9.91 -1.27 13.49
CA LEU A 63 8.63 -1.08 14.15
C LEU A 63 8.17 -2.32 14.92
N SER A 64 7.98 -3.45 14.23
CA SER A 64 7.29 -4.63 14.72
C SER A 64 8.01 -5.34 15.87
N GLU A 65 7.21 -5.95 16.75
CA GLU A 65 7.66 -6.82 17.85
C GLU A 65 6.89 -8.14 17.80
N PRO A 66 7.34 -9.22 18.49
CA PRO A 66 6.63 -10.50 18.49
C PRO A 66 5.15 -10.40 18.89
N GLY A 67 4.77 -9.44 19.74
CA GLY A 67 3.41 -9.21 20.20
C GLY A 67 2.74 -7.94 19.66
N ALA A 68 3.39 -7.20 18.75
CA ALA A 68 2.92 -5.90 18.26
C ALA A 68 3.33 -5.69 16.80
N GLY A 69 2.56 -6.27 15.86
CA GLY A 69 2.71 -6.08 14.42
C GLY A 69 1.64 -5.15 13.88
N SER A 70 0.37 -5.57 13.87
CA SER A 70 -0.76 -4.73 13.43
C SER A 70 -1.10 -3.65 14.45
N ASP A 71 -1.02 -3.95 15.73
CA ASP A 71 -1.23 -3.00 16.83
C ASP A 71 0.11 -2.40 17.29
N LEU A 72 0.58 -1.37 16.60
CA LEU A 72 1.83 -0.68 16.95
C LEU A 72 1.75 0.08 18.28
N GLN A 73 0.56 0.37 18.81
CA GLN A 73 0.47 1.00 20.13
C GLN A 73 0.87 0.05 21.26
N ALA A 74 0.82 -1.28 21.02
CA ALA A 74 1.21 -2.31 21.98
C ALA A 74 2.75 -2.54 22.06
N ILE A 75 3.57 -1.78 21.34
CA ILE A 75 5.05 -1.84 21.40
C ILE A 75 5.56 -1.71 22.82
N LYS A 76 6.51 -2.60 23.20
CA LYS A 76 7.07 -2.76 24.54
C LYS A 76 8.57 -2.47 24.63
N VAL A 77 9.31 -2.46 23.50
CA VAL A 77 10.74 -2.07 23.51
C VAL A 77 10.86 -0.72 24.20
N LYS A 78 11.69 -0.68 25.24
CA LYS A 78 11.82 0.47 26.14
C LYS A 78 12.88 1.42 25.61
N ALA A 79 12.56 2.71 25.64
CA ALA A 79 13.52 3.79 25.52
C ALA A 79 13.60 4.54 26.86
N PHE A 80 14.79 4.71 27.40
CA PHE A 80 15.02 5.40 28.65
C PHE A 80 16.30 6.22 28.60
N GLU A 81 16.39 7.24 29.43
CA GLU A 81 17.59 8.05 29.60
C GLU A 81 18.46 7.41 30.70
N ASP A 82 19.76 7.22 30.42
CA ASP A 82 20.74 6.76 31.42
C ASP A 82 21.14 7.90 32.38
N GLU A 83 22.03 7.63 33.31
CA GLU A 83 22.50 8.58 34.33
C GLU A 83 23.16 9.85 33.75
N ASN A 84 23.60 9.79 32.49
CA ASN A 84 24.19 10.90 31.73
C ASN A 84 23.21 11.63 30.85
N GLY A 85 21.91 11.25 30.90
CA GLY A 85 20.85 11.81 30.03
C GLY A 85 20.91 11.31 28.59
N GLN A 86 21.63 10.21 28.32
CA GLN A 86 21.68 9.58 26.99
C GLN A 86 20.57 8.56 26.83
N TRP A 87 19.89 8.59 25.68
CA TRP A 87 18.86 7.63 25.35
C TRP A 87 19.43 6.24 25.08
N ARG A 88 18.80 5.22 25.66
CA ARG A 88 19.11 3.80 25.48
C ARG A 88 17.86 3.03 25.09
N LEU A 89 18.04 1.96 24.29
CA LEU A 89 16.99 1.00 23.94
C LEU A 89 17.26 -0.37 24.55
N ASN A 90 16.17 -1.02 25.01
CA ASN A 90 16.24 -2.39 25.50
C ASN A 90 14.99 -3.17 25.06
N GLY A 91 15.20 -4.35 24.45
CA GLY A 91 14.16 -5.27 24.03
C GLY A 91 14.33 -5.82 22.61
N THR A 92 13.32 -6.59 22.16
CA THR A 92 13.38 -7.35 20.90
C THR A 92 12.46 -6.75 19.84
N LYS A 93 12.97 -6.65 18.62
CA LYS A 93 12.21 -6.30 17.40
C LYS A 93 12.22 -7.48 16.42
N HIS A 94 11.13 -7.66 15.68
CA HIS A 94 10.92 -8.82 14.82
C HIS A 94 10.48 -8.44 13.41
N PHE A 95 10.87 -9.26 12.42
CA PHE A 95 10.56 -9.05 11.00
C PHE A 95 11.11 -7.74 10.42
N ILE A 96 12.32 -7.36 10.81
CA ILE A 96 12.92 -6.10 10.40
C ILE A 96 13.67 -6.26 9.08
N SER A 97 13.12 -5.74 7.99
CA SER A 97 13.79 -5.68 6.69
C SER A 97 15.06 -4.86 6.78
N ASN A 98 16.16 -5.41 6.26
CA ASN A 98 17.52 -4.83 6.37
C ASN A 98 17.96 -4.55 7.81
N GLY A 99 17.46 -5.31 8.79
CA GLY A 99 17.80 -5.11 10.21
C GLY A 99 19.29 -5.27 10.55
N CYS A 100 20.07 -5.89 9.67
CA CYS A 100 21.54 -5.93 9.75
C CYS A 100 22.24 -4.65 9.25
N GLY A 101 21.48 -3.63 8.82
CA GLY A 101 21.96 -2.36 8.28
C GLY A 101 22.65 -1.46 9.31
N ASP A 102 23.09 -0.29 8.84
CA ASP A 102 23.97 0.62 9.62
C ASP A 102 23.20 1.69 10.39
N VAL A 103 21.98 2.05 9.94
CA VAL A 103 21.15 3.12 10.52
C VAL A 103 19.73 2.59 10.73
N LEU A 104 19.37 2.37 11.98
CA LEU A 104 18.06 1.84 12.36
C LEU A 104 17.16 2.97 12.87
N MET A 105 15.98 3.12 12.30
CA MET A 105 14.96 4.08 12.74
C MET A 105 13.93 3.34 13.59
N VAL A 106 14.02 3.46 14.90
CA VAL A 106 13.33 2.59 15.86
C VAL A 106 12.18 3.31 16.55
N LEU A 107 10.97 2.77 16.44
CA LEU A 107 9.84 3.18 17.26
C LEU A 107 9.88 2.43 18.60
N ALA A 108 9.94 3.16 19.71
CA ALA A 108 10.04 2.57 21.04
C ALA A 108 9.21 3.33 22.09
N ARG A 109 8.91 2.67 23.20
CA ARG A 109 8.15 3.24 24.31
C ARG A 109 9.05 4.07 25.22
N SER A 110 8.94 5.38 25.10
CA SER A 110 9.64 6.36 25.94
C SER A 110 8.86 6.76 27.18
N GLU A 111 7.56 6.44 27.25
CA GLU A 111 6.69 6.75 28.36
C GLU A 111 6.12 5.47 28.99
N PRO A 112 6.77 4.87 29.99
CA PRO A 112 6.33 3.59 30.57
C PRO A 112 4.91 3.60 31.15
N LYS A 113 4.45 4.75 31.60
CA LYS A 113 3.12 4.93 32.21
C LYS A 113 2.01 5.22 31.18
N ILE A 114 2.35 5.41 29.90
CA ILE A 114 1.39 5.71 28.83
C ILE A 114 1.33 4.51 27.91
N SER A 115 0.22 3.77 27.94
CA SER A 115 0.04 2.54 27.17
C SER A 115 -0.41 2.77 25.73
N ASN A 116 -0.95 3.95 25.40
CA ASN A 116 -1.47 4.27 24.07
C ASN A 116 -0.39 4.85 23.13
N ILE A 117 -0.82 5.34 21.98
CA ILE A 117 0.02 5.90 20.89
C ILE A 117 0.92 7.05 21.34
N PHE A 118 0.52 7.84 22.36
CA PHE A 118 1.31 8.97 22.89
C PHE A 118 2.45 8.52 23.82
N GLY A 119 2.57 7.23 24.09
CA GLY A 119 3.71 6.67 24.85
C GLY A 119 4.94 6.37 23.98
N LEU A 120 4.87 6.60 22.67
CA LEU A 120 5.86 6.15 21.69
C LEU A 120 6.65 7.33 21.09
N SER A 121 7.97 7.16 21.00
CA SER A 121 8.89 8.11 20.37
C SER A 121 9.73 7.42 19.31
N LEU A 122 10.29 8.19 18.38
CA LEU A 122 11.11 7.70 17.29
C LEU A 122 12.59 7.98 17.59
N PHE A 123 13.45 7.00 17.34
CA PHE A 123 14.87 7.08 17.63
C PHE A 123 15.69 6.64 16.42
N VAL A 124 16.80 7.32 16.16
CA VAL A 124 17.86 6.81 15.28
C VAL A 124 18.89 6.05 16.11
N CYS A 125 19.17 4.83 15.70
CA CYS A 125 20.12 3.92 16.32
C CYS A 125 21.21 3.58 15.30
N PRO A 126 22.45 4.08 15.45
CA PRO A 126 23.57 3.61 14.65
C PRO A 126 23.93 2.17 15.05
N LYS A 127 24.42 1.40 14.08
CA LYS A 127 24.93 0.06 14.33
C LYS A 127 26.00 0.07 15.39
N SER A 128 25.92 -0.84 16.33
CA SER A 128 26.89 -1.03 17.43
C SER A 128 26.80 -2.45 17.95
N ASP A 129 27.75 -2.87 18.80
CA ASP A 129 27.75 -4.19 19.45
C ASP A 129 26.56 -4.40 20.41
N ALA A 130 25.90 -3.32 20.82
CA ALA A 130 24.68 -3.35 21.62
C ALA A 130 23.42 -3.70 20.81
N VAL A 131 23.51 -3.78 19.48
CA VAL A 131 22.42 -4.22 18.58
C VAL A 131 22.79 -5.58 18.01
N LYS A 132 22.11 -6.62 18.49
CA LYS A 132 22.39 -8.01 18.11
C LYS A 132 21.38 -8.48 17.06
N VAL A 133 21.85 -8.93 15.91
CA VAL A 133 21.04 -9.69 14.95
C VAL A 133 20.95 -11.12 15.48
N ILE A 134 19.79 -11.50 16.00
CA ILE A 134 19.55 -12.82 16.58
C ILE A 134 19.47 -13.88 15.49
N ARG A 135 18.75 -13.54 14.41
CA ARG A 135 18.66 -14.38 13.20
C ARG A 135 18.21 -13.55 12.00
N VAL A 136 18.48 -14.09 10.81
CA VAL A 136 17.86 -13.71 9.56
C VAL A 136 16.78 -14.75 9.26
N GLU A 137 15.56 -14.30 8.98
CA GLU A 137 14.42 -15.19 8.76
C GLU A 137 14.55 -15.96 7.45
N ASP A 138 14.28 -17.28 7.50
CA ASP A 138 14.05 -18.09 6.31
C ASP A 138 12.61 -17.87 5.83
N LYS A 139 12.46 -17.20 4.69
CA LYS A 139 11.17 -16.72 4.19
C LYS A 139 10.67 -17.52 3.00
N MET A 140 9.37 -17.46 2.76
CA MET A 140 8.73 -18.03 1.57
C MET A 140 9.23 -17.38 0.27
N GLY A 141 9.44 -16.06 0.26
CA GLY A 141 9.86 -15.25 -0.88
C GLY A 141 10.70 -14.05 -0.46
N LEU A 142 11.00 -13.15 -1.42
CA LEU A 142 11.88 -11.99 -1.25
C LEU A 142 13.23 -12.36 -0.61
N HIS A 143 13.86 -13.43 -1.10
CA HIS A 143 15.09 -13.99 -0.51
C HIS A 143 16.28 -13.04 -0.63
N GLY A 144 16.30 -12.14 -1.60
CA GLY A 144 17.36 -11.13 -1.77
C GLY A 144 17.35 -10.02 -0.71
N SER A 145 16.34 -9.97 0.18
CA SER A 145 16.24 -8.98 1.25
C SER A 145 16.35 -9.67 2.61
N PRO A 146 17.34 -9.35 3.46
CA PRO A 146 17.45 -9.89 4.80
C PRO A 146 16.36 -9.31 5.70
N THR A 147 15.59 -10.19 6.36
CA THR A 147 14.60 -9.82 7.37
C THR A 147 15.06 -10.35 8.71
N CYS A 148 15.28 -9.48 9.70
CA CYS A 148 16.00 -9.82 10.91
C CYS A 148 15.10 -9.78 12.16
N GLU A 149 15.46 -10.63 13.12
CA GLU A 149 15.13 -10.46 14.53
C GLU A 149 16.28 -9.71 15.21
N LEU A 150 15.98 -8.61 15.90
CA LEU A 150 16.96 -7.75 16.57
C LEU A 150 16.74 -7.74 18.07
N PHE A 151 17.85 -7.78 18.81
CA PHE A 151 17.84 -7.52 20.26
C PHE A 151 18.69 -6.29 20.58
N PHE A 152 18.11 -5.34 21.27
CA PHE A 152 18.75 -4.13 21.77
C PHE A 152 19.12 -4.36 23.24
N ASP A 153 20.41 -4.21 23.55
CA ASP A 153 21.01 -4.45 24.87
C ASP A 153 21.64 -3.14 25.35
N ASP A 154 20.82 -2.29 25.96
CA ASP A 154 21.18 -0.93 26.35
C ASP A 154 21.80 -0.11 25.19
N ALA A 155 21.26 -0.31 23.98
CA ALA A 155 21.80 0.27 22.76
C ALA A 155 21.69 1.80 22.77
N PRO A 156 22.79 2.55 22.53
CA PRO A 156 22.76 4.01 22.50
C PRO A 156 21.99 4.50 21.27
N VAL A 157 21.10 5.47 21.48
CA VAL A 157 20.23 6.04 20.44
C VAL A 157 20.06 7.53 20.62
N GLN A 158 19.54 8.17 19.56
CA GLN A 158 19.22 9.59 19.58
C GLN A 158 17.73 9.78 19.27
N LEU A 159 17.04 10.62 20.04
CA LEU A 159 15.66 10.99 19.78
C LEU A 159 15.55 11.75 18.45
N VAL A 160 14.60 11.34 17.60
CA VAL A 160 14.29 12.05 16.35
C VAL A 160 13.01 12.85 16.54
N GLY A 161 13.08 14.14 16.29
CA GLY A 161 11.95 15.04 16.44
C GLY A 161 11.51 15.22 17.90
N LYS A 162 10.21 15.23 18.15
CA LYS A 162 9.61 15.46 19.46
C LYS A 162 9.29 14.13 20.17
N ARG A 163 9.62 14.06 21.46
CA ARG A 163 9.17 12.99 22.36
C ARG A 163 7.66 12.84 22.33
N LYS A 164 7.14 11.62 22.37
CA LYS A 164 5.70 11.27 22.34
C LYS A 164 5.01 11.43 20.96
N ALA A 165 5.74 11.84 19.93
CA ALA A 165 5.21 12.06 18.59
C ALA A 165 5.58 10.95 17.60
N GLY A 166 6.28 9.91 18.03
CA GLY A 166 6.89 8.89 17.16
C GLY A 166 5.88 8.19 16.26
N LEU A 167 4.79 7.67 16.82
CA LEU A 167 3.77 6.99 16.02
C LEU A 167 2.86 7.99 15.29
N THR A 168 2.33 8.97 16.01
CA THR A 168 1.25 9.86 15.52
C THR A 168 1.68 10.79 14.40
N SER A 169 2.90 11.36 14.51
CA SER A 169 3.36 12.41 13.61
C SER A 169 4.39 11.97 12.58
N TYR A 170 5.10 10.86 12.85
CA TYR A 170 6.22 10.44 12.00
C TYR A 170 5.95 9.13 11.30
N VAL A 171 5.67 8.06 12.06
CA VAL A 171 5.49 6.72 11.50
C VAL A 171 4.19 6.64 10.66
N LEU A 172 3.05 7.14 11.16
CA LEU A 172 1.79 7.08 10.40
C LEU A 172 1.84 7.87 9.09
N GLU A 173 2.59 8.97 9.04
CA GLU A 173 2.78 9.72 7.81
C GLU A 173 3.63 8.95 6.80
N ASN A 174 4.70 8.30 7.26
CA ASN A 174 5.55 7.44 6.44
C ASN A 174 4.81 6.21 5.92
N LEU A 175 3.96 5.58 6.75
CA LEU A 175 3.16 4.41 6.35
C LEU A 175 2.21 4.69 5.18
N ALA A 176 1.76 5.93 4.98
CA ALA A 176 0.94 6.27 3.82
C ALA A 176 1.72 6.10 2.50
N GLN A 177 2.97 6.54 2.46
CA GLN A 177 3.87 6.35 1.31
C GLN A 177 4.25 4.87 1.13
N ALA A 178 4.61 4.17 2.21
CA ALA A 178 4.97 2.76 2.20
C ALA A 178 3.87 1.88 1.60
N ARG A 179 2.59 2.17 1.87
CA ARG A 179 1.45 1.45 1.29
C ARG A 179 1.38 1.57 -0.23
N PHE A 180 1.61 2.77 -0.78
CA PHE A 180 1.71 2.96 -2.23
C PHE A 180 2.92 2.23 -2.82
N SER A 181 4.05 2.21 -2.11
CA SER A 181 5.25 1.48 -2.52
C SER A 181 4.99 -0.03 -2.62
N VAL A 182 4.26 -0.60 -1.65
CA VAL A 182 3.87 -2.03 -1.69
C VAL A 182 2.90 -2.31 -2.83
N ALA A 183 1.96 -1.40 -3.12
CA ALA A 183 1.06 -1.54 -4.26
C ALA A 183 1.82 -1.50 -5.60
N ALA A 184 2.79 -0.59 -5.75
CA ALA A 184 3.66 -0.51 -6.93
C ALA A 184 4.54 -1.76 -7.07
N GLN A 185 5.08 -2.30 -5.96
CA GLN A 185 5.83 -3.55 -5.95
C GLN A 185 4.99 -4.72 -6.44
N ALA A 186 3.78 -4.88 -5.90
CA ALA A 186 2.87 -5.95 -6.30
C ALA A 186 2.51 -5.86 -7.78
N LEU A 187 2.27 -4.64 -8.28
CA LEU A 187 1.99 -4.38 -9.69
C LEU A 187 3.18 -4.76 -10.59
N GLY A 188 4.42 -4.45 -10.19
CA GLY A 188 5.62 -4.85 -10.92
C GLY A 188 5.78 -6.36 -11.01
N ILE A 189 5.56 -7.09 -9.90
CA ILE A 189 5.59 -8.56 -9.88
C ILE A 189 4.50 -9.15 -10.80
N ALA A 190 3.28 -8.61 -10.75
CA ALA A 190 2.17 -9.05 -11.58
C ALA A 190 2.43 -8.81 -13.08
N GLU A 191 3.01 -7.65 -13.43
CA GLU A 191 3.41 -7.35 -14.81
C GLU A 191 4.44 -8.37 -15.34
N GLU A 192 5.45 -8.70 -14.54
CA GLU A 192 6.45 -9.71 -14.93
C GLU A 192 5.82 -11.09 -15.11
N ALA A 193 4.95 -11.50 -14.19
CA ALA A 193 4.24 -12.76 -14.28
C ALA A 193 3.40 -12.85 -15.57
N TYR A 194 2.66 -11.79 -15.88
CA TYR A 194 1.85 -11.69 -17.10
C TYR A 194 2.70 -11.75 -18.36
N GLN A 195 3.79 -10.99 -18.44
CA GLN A 195 4.65 -10.97 -19.64
C GLN A 195 5.26 -12.35 -19.92
N ARG A 196 5.78 -13.03 -18.89
CA ARG A 196 6.27 -14.40 -19.01
C ARG A 196 5.18 -15.38 -19.46
N ALA A 197 3.98 -15.26 -18.91
CA ALA A 197 2.85 -16.11 -19.29
C ALA A 197 2.43 -15.86 -20.75
N LEU A 198 2.42 -14.61 -21.20
CA LEU A 198 2.11 -14.22 -22.56
C LEU A 198 3.15 -14.77 -23.56
N GLU A 199 4.43 -14.62 -23.26
CA GLU A 199 5.53 -15.16 -24.08
C GLU A 199 5.43 -16.69 -24.17
N TYR A 200 5.28 -17.36 -23.03
CA TYR A 200 5.13 -18.80 -22.98
C TYR A 200 3.91 -19.28 -23.78
N ALA A 201 2.77 -18.62 -23.68
CA ALA A 201 1.57 -18.99 -24.41
C ALA A 201 1.71 -18.82 -25.93
N ASN A 202 2.53 -17.85 -26.38
CA ASN A 202 2.84 -17.64 -27.78
C ASN A 202 3.77 -18.70 -28.36
N ASP A 203 4.62 -19.34 -27.55
CA ASP A 203 5.61 -20.30 -28.00
C ASP A 203 5.18 -21.76 -27.80
N ARG A 204 4.42 -22.03 -26.74
CA ARG A 204 4.02 -23.39 -26.37
C ARG A 204 2.97 -23.94 -27.32
N VAL A 205 3.25 -25.12 -27.91
CA VAL A 205 2.30 -25.86 -28.74
C VAL A 205 1.78 -27.09 -28.00
N GLN A 206 0.47 -27.27 -27.97
CA GLN A 206 -0.24 -28.48 -27.53
C GLN A 206 -1.42 -28.74 -28.45
N PHE A 207 -1.72 -30.04 -28.67
CA PHE A 207 -2.78 -30.45 -29.60
C PHE A 207 -2.61 -29.86 -31.02
N GLY A 208 -1.34 -29.65 -31.45
CA GLY A 208 -1.00 -29.10 -32.75
C GLY A 208 -1.18 -27.58 -32.89
N THR A 209 -1.54 -26.86 -31.85
CA THR A 209 -1.87 -25.43 -31.87
C THR A 209 -1.12 -24.71 -30.73
N LYS A 210 -0.74 -23.45 -30.95
CA LYS A 210 -0.20 -22.61 -29.86
C LYS A 210 -1.26 -22.43 -28.76
N ILE A 211 -0.83 -22.50 -27.49
CA ILE A 211 -1.82 -22.46 -26.39
C ILE A 211 -2.54 -21.11 -26.29
N ILE A 212 -1.95 -20.01 -26.78
CA ILE A 212 -2.59 -18.70 -26.84
C ILE A 212 -3.85 -18.71 -27.73
N ASP A 213 -3.94 -19.62 -28.70
CA ASP A 213 -5.09 -19.72 -29.60
C ASP A 213 -6.29 -20.45 -28.98
N PHE A 214 -6.10 -21.08 -27.79
CA PHE A 214 -7.22 -21.63 -27.03
C PHE A 214 -8.00 -20.53 -26.31
N PRO A 215 -9.33 -20.41 -26.53
CA PRO A 215 -10.13 -19.35 -25.89
C PRO A 215 -10.00 -19.28 -24.38
N ALA A 216 -9.88 -20.43 -23.68
CA ALA A 216 -9.74 -20.49 -22.24
C ALA A 216 -8.39 -19.89 -21.76
N VAL A 217 -7.31 -20.07 -22.48
CA VAL A 217 -5.99 -19.49 -22.16
C VAL A 217 -6.01 -17.99 -22.46
N ARG A 218 -6.59 -17.59 -23.59
CA ARG A 218 -6.76 -16.17 -23.95
C ARG A 218 -7.56 -15.43 -22.90
N GLU A 219 -8.63 -16.02 -22.40
CA GLU A 219 -9.46 -15.43 -21.34
C GLU A 219 -8.66 -15.19 -20.04
N LEU A 220 -7.76 -16.09 -19.65
CA LEU A 220 -6.86 -15.87 -18.50
C LEU A 220 -5.90 -14.70 -18.77
N LEU A 221 -5.30 -14.66 -19.96
CA LEU A 221 -4.38 -13.57 -20.35
C LEU A 221 -5.09 -12.21 -20.37
N ASP A 222 -6.31 -12.16 -20.93
CA ASP A 222 -7.11 -10.95 -20.98
C ASP A 222 -7.51 -10.45 -19.58
N LYS A 223 -7.86 -11.36 -18.65
CA LYS A 223 -8.14 -11.03 -17.25
C LYS A 223 -6.91 -10.45 -16.54
N MET A 224 -5.74 -11.09 -16.72
CA MET A 224 -4.50 -10.58 -16.14
C MET A 224 -4.16 -9.18 -16.67
N SER A 225 -4.26 -8.97 -17.98
CA SER A 225 -4.03 -7.67 -18.62
C SER A 225 -4.98 -6.59 -18.10
N LEU A 226 -6.27 -6.93 -17.93
CA LEU A 226 -7.27 -6.04 -17.39
C LEU A 226 -6.98 -5.67 -15.93
N ALA A 227 -6.64 -6.65 -15.09
CA ALA A 227 -6.28 -6.45 -13.68
C ALA A 227 -5.06 -5.53 -13.54
N ILE A 228 -4.02 -5.73 -14.33
CA ILE A 228 -2.81 -4.89 -14.34
C ILE A 228 -3.13 -3.46 -14.79
N THR A 229 -3.89 -3.30 -15.88
CA THR A 229 -4.23 -1.99 -16.42
C THR A 229 -5.09 -1.19 -15.45
N SER A 230 -6.09 -1.83 -14.83
CA SER A 230 -6.96 -1.20 -13.84
C SER A 230 -6.20 -0.85 -12.55
N SER A 231 -5.34 -1.74 -12.07
CA SER A 231 -4.47 -1.50 -10.91
C SER A 231 -3.52 -0.32 -11.15
N ARG A 232 -2.93 -0.23 -12.34
CA ARG A 232 -2.04 0.88 -12.72
C ARG A 232 -2.80 2.21 -12.77
N ALA A 233 -4.01 2.23 -13.33
CA ALA A 233 -4.85 3.43 -13.32
C ALA A 233 -5.21 3.85 -11.88
N LEU A 234 -5.61 2.89 -11.03
CA LEU A 234 -5.93 3.11 -9.64
C LEU A 234 -4.73 3.68 -8.85
N LEU A 235 -3.54 3.11 -9.00
CA LEU A 235 -2.31 3.55 -8.32
C LEU A 235 -1.98 5.01 -8.67
N TYR A 236 -1.85 5.30 -9.97
CA TYR A 236 -1.35 6.61 -10.41
C TYR A 236 -2.37 7.75 -10.29
N ASP A 237 -3.67 7.46 -10.27
CA ASP A 237 -4.68 8.47 -9.92
C ASP A 237 -4.72 8.76 -8.41
N SER A 238 -4.36 7.77 -7.60
CA SER A 238 -4.39 7.89 -6.14
C SER A 238 -3.17 8.61 -5.59
N ILE A 239 -1.97 8.31 -6.09
CA ILE A 239 -0.71 8.86 -5.56
C ILE A 239 -0.59 10.38 -5.77
N ILE A 240 -1.26 10.93 -6.78
CA ILE A 240 -1.30 12.38 -7.05
C ILE A 240 -1.76 13.17 -5.81
N TRP A 241 -2.65 12.61 -5.00
CA TRP A 241 -3.13 13.28 -3.79
C TRP A 241 -2.06 13.35 -2.69
N LEU A 242 -1.21 12.34 -2.60
CA LEU A 242 -0.02 12.39 -1.73
C LEU A 242 0.97 13.43 -2.23
N ASP A 243 1.29 13.45 -3.52
CA ASP A 243 2.16 14.45 -4.12
C ASP A 243 1.65 15.87 -3.88
N ARG A 244 0.37 16.13 -4.09
CA ARG A 244 -0.25 17.44 -3.82
C ARG A 244 -0.10 17.85 -2.35
N LYS A 245 -0.39 16.93 -1.42
CA LYS A 245 -0.21 17.18 0.02
C LYS A 245 1.22 17.58 0.35
N VAL A 246 2.21 16.82 -0.14
CA VAL A 246 3.64 17.04 0.13
C VAL A 246 4.12 18.35 -0.50
N GLN A 247 3.83 18.59 -1.78
CA GLN A 247 4.24 19.79 -2.49
C GLN A 247 3.68 21.07 -1.86
N ILE A 248 2.41 21.06 -1.42
CA ILE A 248 1.82 22.22 -0.73
C ILE A 248 2.51 22.41 0.63
N SER A 249 2.78 21.34 1.37
CA SER A 249 3.48 21.41 2.65
C SER A 249 4.85 22.05 2.52
N GLU A 250 5.63 21.61 1.53
CA GLU A 250 6.95 22.13 1.24
C GLU A 250 6.92 23.57 0.74
N ALA A 251 5.96 23.93 -0.12
CA ALA A 251 5.81 25.29 -0.61
C ALA A 251 5.56 26.29 0.54
N ILE A 252 4.71 25.91 1.49
CA ILE A 252 4.45 26.72 2.68
C ILE A 252 5.69 26.78 3.58
N ALA A 253 6.33 25.64 3.86
CA ALA A 253 7.47 25.54 4.77
C ALA A 253 8.69 26.37 4.27
N HIS A 254 8.88 26.47 2.95
CA HIS A 254 9.97 27.20 2.34
C HIS A 254 9.60 28.65 1.93
N GLY A 255 8.46 29.19 2.38
CA GLY A 255 8.05 30.55 2.08
C GLY A 255 7.78 30.83 0.58
N ARG A 256 7.43 29.79 -0.19
CA ARG A 256 7.12 29.89 -1.63
C ARG A 256 5.65 30.26 -1.91
N VAL A 257 4.88 30.54 -0.86
CA VAL A 257 3.46 30.93 -0.92
C VAL A 257 3.34 32.31 -0.29
N ALA A 258 2.62 33.24 -0.94
CA ALA A 258 2.33 34.55 -0.37
C ALA A 258 1.51 34.39 0.93
N GLU A 259 1.72 35.27 1.90
CA GLU A 259 1.05 35.17 3.23
C GLU A 259 -0.48 35.12 3.10
N ASP A 260 -1.03 35.96 2.21
CA ASP A 260 -2.48 36.03 1.95
C ASP A 260 -3.05 34.73 1.35
N ASP A 261 -2.23 33.94 0.64
CA ASP A 261 -2.63 32.67 0.01
C ASP A 261 -2.48 31.46 0.94
N ILE A 262 -1.76 31.59 2.06
CA ILE A 262 -1.50 30.45 2.99
C ILE A 262 -2.81 29.80 3.46
N PRO A 263 -3.89 30.53 3.83
CA PRO A 263 -5.14 29.90 4.27
C PRO A 263 -5.78 29.01 3.20
N ALA A 264 -5.79 29.47 1.94
CA ALA A 264 -6.32 28.72 0.79
C ALA A 264 -5.46 27.47 0.48
N MET A 265 -4.13 27.61 0.53
CA MET A 265 -3.22 26.47 0.34
C MET A 265 -3.34 25.43 1.46
N LYS A 266 -3.50 25.86 2.72
CA LYS A 266 -3.80 24.95 3.83
C LYS A 266 -5.14 24.21 3.67
N ALA A 267 -6.16 24.84 3.09
CA ALA A 267 -7.42 24.18 2.77
C ALA A 267 -7.23 23.07 1.73
N ARG A 268 -6.52 23.37 0.63
CA ARG A 268 -6.15 22.38 -0.40
C ARG A 268 -5.28 21.24 0.14
N GLN A 269 -4.35 21.55 1.06
CA GLN A 269 -3.54 20.55 1.74
C GLN A 269 -4.40 19.58 2.57
N ARG A 270 -5.38 20.10 3.32
CA ARG A 270 -6.32 19.27 4.11
C ARG A 270 -7.17 18.38 3.21
N GLU A 271 -7.63 18.90 2.08
CA GLU A 271 -8.36 18.11 1.08
C GLU A 271 -7.50 16.98 0.52
N ALA A 272 -6.29 17.29 0.07
CA ALA A 272 -5.35 16.29 -0.43
C ALA A 272 -5.01 15.22 0.62
N ALA A 273 -4.88 15.61 1.89
CA ALA A 273 -4.68 14.70 3.00
C ALA A 273 -5.91 13.80 3.24
N LYS A 274 -7.13 14.35 3.15
CA LYS A 274 -8.39 13.60 3.28
C LYS A 274 -8.44 12.45 2.27
N TYR A 275 -8.15 12.73 1.00
CA TYR A 275 -8.18 11.73 -0.06
C TYR A 275 -7.00 10.74 0.05
N SER A 276 -5.79 11.22 0.30
CA SER A 276 -4.61 10.37 0.47
C SER A 276 -4.76 9.39 1.64
N ASN A 277 -5.39 9.80 2.75
CA ASN A 277 -5.60 8.95 3.93
C ASN A 277 -6.55 7.77 3.64
N LEU A 278 -7.55 7.95 2.77
CA LEU A 278 -8.41 6.86 2.29
C LEU A 278 -7.70 6.01 1.23
N LEU A 279 -7.13 6.68 0.22
CA LEU A 279 -6.64 6.00 -0.98
C LEU A 279 -5.41 5.14 -0.69
N SER A 280 -4.54 5.54 0.25
CA SER A 280 -3.33 4.77 0.55
C SER A 280 -3.64 3.34 1.07
N PRO A 281 -4.49 3.10 2.08
CA PRO A 281 -4.85 1.75 2.49
C PRO A 281 -5.71 1.01 1.45
N LEU A 282 -6.65 1.70 0.80
CA LEU A 282 -7.55 1.11 -0.19
C LEU A 282 -6.78 0.58 -1.41
N VAL A 283 -5.85 1.37 -1.94
CA VAL A 283 -5.03 1.01 -3.09
C VAL A 283 -4.08 -0.14 -2.78
N LYS A 284 -3.42 -0.10 -1.60
CA LYS A 284 -2.57 -1.20 -1.15
C LYS A 284 -3.37 -2.50 -1.11
N TYR A 285 -4.55 -2.50 -0.50
CA TYR A 285 -5.43 -3.66 -0.44
C TYR A 285 -5.82 -4.14 -1.84
N ALA A 286 -6.47 -3.30 -2.64
CA ALA A 286 -7.04 -3.69 -3.93
C ALA A 286 -5.97 -4.22 -4.90
N ILE A 287 -4.82 -3.54 -5.02
CA ILE A 287 -3.78 -3.92 -5.98
C ILE A 287 -3.05 -5.19 -5.54
N THR A 288 -2.74 -5.35 -4.25
CA THR A 288 -2.00 -6.54 -3.80
C THR A 288 -2.82 -7.82 -3.91
N GLU A 289 -4.13 -7.77 -3.66
CA GLU A 289 -5.03 -8.91 -3.86
C GLU A 289 -5.13 -9.27 -5.36
N GLN A 290 -5.29 -8.29 -6.24
CA GLN A 290 -5.33 -8.52 -7.69
C GLN A 290 -4.00 -9.05 -8.23
N ALA A 291 -2.87 -8.50 -7.78
CA ALA A 291 -1.54 -8.94 -8.21
C ALA A 291 -1.26 -10.39 -7.82
N GLN A 292 -1.71 -10.81 -6.63
CA GLN A 292 -1.61 -12.21 -6.22
C GLN A 292 -2.39 -13.13 -7.17
N GLN A 293 -3.61 -12.75 -7.56
CA GLN A 293 -4.42 -13.54 -8.50
C GLN A 293 -3.76 -13.61 -9.89
N VAL A 294 -3.20 -12.48 -10.38
CA VAL A 294 -2.45 -12.44 -11.64
C VAL A 294 -1.28 -13.44 -11.64
N CYS A 295 -0.51 -13.49 -10.56
CA CYS A 295 0.61 -14.43 -10.45
C CYS A 295 0.15 -15.90 -10.43
N ILE A 296 -0.99 -16.21 -9.77
CA ILE A 296 -1.59 -17.55 -9.76
C ILE A 296 -2.06 -17.93 -11.17
N ASP A 297 -2.75 -17.03 -11.87
CA ASP A 297 -3.26 -17.28 -13.22
C ASP A 297 -2.10 -17.43 -14.23
N ALA A 298 -1.04 -16.63 -14.08
CA ALA A 298 0.18 -16.76 -14.88
C ALA A 298 0.86 -18.13 -14.68
N GLN A 299 0.98 -18.57 -13.43
CA GLN A 299 1.48 -19.91 -13.11
C GLN A 299 0.62 -21.01 -13.74
N GLN A 300 -0.71 -20.83 -13.75
CA GLN A 300 -1.66 -21.76 -14.36
C GLN A 300 -1.41 -21.90 -15.87
N VAL A 301 -1.09 -20.81 -16.58
CA VAL A 301 -0.75 -20.83 -18.03
C VAL A 301 0.47 -21.71 -18.30
N PHE A 302 1.48 -21.71 -17.43
CA PHE A 302 2.66 -22.57 -17.53
C PHE A 302 2.36 -24.06 -17.27
N GLY A 303 1.24 -24.40 -16.63
CA GLY A 303 0.92 -25.76 -16.24
C GLY A 303 1.99 -26.35 -15.30
N GLY A 304 2.37 -27.60 -15.50
CA GLY A 304 3.37 -28.29 -14.66
C GLY A 304 4.73 -27.57 -14.60
N LEU A 305 5.14 -26.91 -15.68
CA LEU A 305 6.37 -26.11 -15.70
C LEU A 305 6.32 -24.89 -14.77
N GLY A 306 5.15 -24.31 -14.55
CA GLY A 306 4.97 -23.20 -13.60
C GLY A 306 5.14 -23.62 -12.14
N PHE A 307 5.05 -24.91 -11.83
CA PHE A 307 5.19 -25.43 -10.47
C PHE A 307 6.62 -25.80 -10.09
N ILE A 308 7.51 -26.00 -11.08
CA ILE A 308 8.92 -26.29 -10.84
C ILE A 308 9.76 -25.00 -10.83
N ARG A 309 10.90 -25.04 -10.12
CA ARG A 309 11.76 -23.86 -9.93
C ARG A 309 12.48 -23.39 -11.18
N ASP A 310 12.70 -24.26 -12.15
CA ASP A 310 13.52 -24.01 -13.34
C ASP A 310 13.02 -22.83 -14.17
N THR A 311 11.71 -22.57 -14.17
CA THR A 311 11.10 -21.43 -14.90
C THR A 311 11.09 -20.13 -14.11
N GLY A 312 11.27 -20.17 -12.78
CA GLY A 312 11.14 -19.01 -11.89
C GLY A 312 9.72 -18.46 -11.76
N MET A 313 8.70 -19.09 -12.38
CA MET A 313 7.31 -18.63 -12.28
C MET A 313 6.76 -18.82 -10.86
N GLU A 314 7.10 -19.93 -10.21
CA GLU A 314 6.70 -20.20 -8.83
C GLU A 314 7.26 -19.18 -7.84
N GLN A 315 8.43 -18.57 -8.15
CA GLN A 315 9.02 -17.51 -7.34
C GLN A 315 8.14 -16.26 -7.31
N LEU A 316 7.55 -15.86 -8.45
CA LEU A 316 6.67 -14.69 -8.51
C LEU A 316 5.42 -14.88 -7.63
N VAL A 317 4.88 -16.11 -7.56
CA VAL A 317 3.77 -16.43 -6.65
C VAL A 317 4.20 -16.34 -5.18
N ARG A 318 5.40 -16.79 -4.84
CA ARG A 318 5.94 -16.70 -3.47
C ARG A 318 6.25 -15.26 -3.08
N ASP A 319 6.85 -14.49 -3.99
CA ASP A 319 7.26 -13.12 -3.73
C ASP A 319 6.06 -12.17 -3.60
N VAL A 320 5.03 -12.30 -4.47
CA VAL A 320 3.84 -11.44 -4.39
C VAL A 320 3.04 -11.67 -3.10
N ARG A 321 3.12 -12.88 -2.51
CA ARG A 321 2.30 -13.22 -1.34
C ARG A 321 2.51 -12.31 -0.14
N ILE A 322 3.73 -11.83 0.10
CA ILE A 322 4.02 -10.95 1.22
C ILE A 322 3.32 -9.59 1.10
N THR A 323 3.03 -9.14 -0.13
CA THR A 323 2.47 -7.81 -0.37
C THR A 323 1.08 -7.63 0.24
N THR A 324 0.31 -8.70 0.43
CA THR A 324 -0.98 -8.67 1.12
C THR A 324 -0.85 -8.73 2.66
N ILE A 325 0.36 -8.96 3.19
CA ILE A 325 0.63 -9.22 4.61
C ILE A 325 1.36 -8.04 5.27
N TYR A 326 2.56 -7.68 4.79
CA TYR A 326 3.39 -6.68 5.44
C TYR A 326 2.89 -5.25 5.18
N GLU A 327 3.41 -4.27 5.92
CA GLU A 327 2.95 -2.87 5.91
C GLU A 327 1.43 -2.73 6.19
N GLY A 328 0.90 -3.69 6.99
CA GLY A 328 -0.50 -3.85 7.34
C GLY A 328 -1.21 -4.86 6.43
N ALA A 329 -1.68 -5.97 7.01
CA ALA A 329 -2.42 -7.00 6.30
C ALA A 329 -3.69 -6.46 5.63
N SER A 330 -4.20 -7.17 4.62
CA SER A 330 -5.40 -6.76 3.85
C SER A 330 -6.56 -6.35 4.75
N GLN A 331 -6.86 -7.11 5.81
CA GLN A 331 -7.93 -6.78 6.76
C GLN A 331 -7.68 -5.47 7.51
N VAL A 332 -6.41 -5.19 7.87
CA VAL A 332 -6.03 -3.92 8.51
C VAL A 332 -6.24 -2.74 7.55
N GLN A 333 -5.92 -2.91 6.26
CA GLN A 333 -6.13 -1.88 5.24
C GLN A 333 -7.62 -1.61 5.01
N VAL A 334 -8.41 -2.68 4.90
CA VAL A 334 -9.87 -2.60 4.74
C VAL A 334 -10.49 -1.88 5.93
N SER A 335 -10.16 -2.28 7.17
CA SER A 335 -10.65 -1.64 8.39
C SER A 335 -10.22 -0.16 8.48
N ALA A 336 -8.97 0.17 8.10
CA ALA A 336 -8.50 1.56 8.05
C ALA A 336 -9.25 2.43 7.03
N SER A 337 -9.75 1.83 5.94
CA SER A 337 -10.51 2.51 4.89
C SER A 337 -11.98 2.69 5.25
N LEU A 338 -12.55 1.81 6.10
CA LEU A 338 -13.99 1.66 6.30
C LEU A 338 -14.69 2.98 6.67
N LYS A 339 -14.18 3.72 7.65
CA LYS A 339 -14.79 5.00 8.07
C LYS A 339 -14.88 6.03 6.94
N PHE A 340 -13.89 6.05 6.06
CA PHE A 340 -13.83 6.97 4.92
C PHE A 340 -14.78 6.53 3.81
N ILE A 341 -14.90 5.22 3.58
CA ILE A 341 -15.84 4.63 2.62
C ILE A 341 -17.27 4.89 3.12
N MET A 342 -17.58 4.58 4.37
CA MET A 342 -18.90 4.82 4.96
C MET A 342 -19.32 6.30 4.92
N SER A 343 -18.37 7.24 5.02
CA SER A 343 -18.63 8.68 4.88
C SER A 343 -18.58 9.21 3.46
N ASP A 344 -18.45 8.33 2.48
CA ASP A 344 -18.29 8.65 1.05
C ASP A 344 -17.26 9.76 0.77
N THR A 345 -16.06 9.55 1.28
CA THR A 345 -15.00 10.57 1.26
C THR A 345 -14.65 11.06 -0.15
N LEU A 346 -14.85 10.24 -1.21
CA LEU A 346 -14.58 10.62 -2.60
C LEU A 346 -15.81 11.18 -3.35
N ALA A 347 -16.95 11.43 -2.68
CA ALA A 347 -18.17 11.93 -3.32
C ALA A 347 -17.89 13.15 -4.23
N ASP A 348 -17.17 14.15 -3.69
CA ASP A 348 -16.82 15.36 -4.44
C ASP A 348 -15.99 15.04 -5.73
N LEU A 349 -15.11 14.01 -5.67
CA LEU A 349 -14.32 13.57 -6.83
C LEU A 349 -15.17 12.81 -7.84
N PHE A 350 -16.15 12.04 -7.39
CA PHE A 350 -17.09 11.36 -8.27
C PHE A 350 -17.98 12.38 -8.96
N ASP A 351 -18.57 13.34 -8.23
CA ASP A 351 -19.39 14.43 -8.78
C ASP A 351 -18.61 15.26 -9.80
N ALA A 352 -17.35 15.60 -9.46
CA ALA A 352 -16.48 16.30 -10.41
C ALA A 352 -16.18 15.47 -11.67
N SER A 353 -15.99 14.16 -11.53
CA SER A 353 -15.76 13.26 -12.68
C SER A 353 -17.01 13.11 -13.55
N GLU A 354 -18.19 13.09 -12.93
CA GLU A 354 -19.48 13.06 -13.63
C GLU A 354 -19.76 14.35 -14.39
N ALA A 355 -19.27 15.50 -13.93
CA ALA A 355 -19.43 16.78 -14.57
C ALA A 355 -18.47 17.03 -15.75
N LEU A 356 -17.38 16.26 -15.86
CA LEU A 356 -16.40 16.40 -16.94
C LEU A 356 -17.00 15.91 -18.28
N PRO A 357 -16.57 16.49 -19.42
CA PRO A 357 -16.92 15.95 -20.74
C PRO A 357 -16.52 14.48 -20.85
N CYS A 358 -17.41 13.66 -21.39
CA CYS A 358 -17.12 12.27 -21.67
C CYS A 358 -16.18 12.18 -22.90
N PRO A 359 -15.15 11.30 -22.88
CA PRO A 359 -14.44 10.97 -24.10
C PRO A 359 -15.38 10.43 -25.18
N ASP A 360 -15.04 10.67 -26.45
CA ASP A 360 -15.84 10.22 -27.59
C ASP A 360 -16.18 8.72 -27.49
N ASP A 361 -17.43 8.39 -27.85
CA ASP A 361 -17.98 7.02 -27.82
C ASP A 361 -17.91 6.30 -26.44
N CYS A 362 -17.93 7.03 -25.33
CA CYS A 362 -17.89 6.45 -23.98
C CYS A 362 -19.12 6.76 -23.10
N ASP A 363 -20.17 7.38 -23.63
CA ASP A 363 -21.35 7.81 -22.85
C ASP A 363 -22.08 6.64 -22.16
N ASP A 364 -22.15 5.50 -22.83
CA ASP A 364 -22.74 4.29 -22.27
C ASP A 364 -21.88 3.70 -21.15
N ILE A 365 -20.55 3.71 -21.28
CA ILE A 365 -19.61 3.28 -20.23
C ILE A 365 -19.72 4.20 -19.02
N ARG A 366 -19.75 5.54 -19.27
CA ARG A 366 -19.97 6.54 -18.22
C ARG A 366 -21.26 6.28 -17.46
N SER A 367 -22.35 5.99 -18.16
CA SER A 367 -23.64 5.67 -17.53
C SER A 367 -23.56 4.42 -16.65
N MET A 368 -22.82 3.40 -17.07
CA MET A 368 -22.57 2.21 -16.25
C MET A 368 -21.70 2.52 -15.01
N ILE A 369 -20.72 3.41 -15.11
CA ILE A 369 -19.90 3.83 -13.94
C ILE A 369 -20.78 4.55 -12.92
N ILE A 370 -21.67 5.44 -13.38
CA ILE A 370 -22.65 6.12 -12.50
C ILE A 370 -23.57 5.10 -11.82
N GLU A 371 -24.02 4.08 -12.55
CA GLU A 371 -24.83 3.01 -11.94
C GLU A 371 -24.06 2.18 -10.93
N ASN A 372 -22.77 1.88 -11.17
CA ASN A 372 -21.91 1.21 -10.19
C ASN A 372 -21.74 2.05 -8.90
N ARG A 373 -21.65 3.37 -9.03
CA ARG A 373 -21.66 4.28 -7.87
C ARG A 373 -22.99 4.17 -7.11
N ARG A 374 -24.13 4.12 -7.76
CA ARG A 374 -25.44 3.93 -7.11
C ARG A 374 -25.54 2.60 -6.38
N LEU A 375 -25.01 1.53 -6.96
CA LEU A 375 -24.96 0.23 -6.31
C LEU A 375 -24.08 0.27 -5.04
N TYR A 376 -22.96 0.98 -5.08
CA TYR A 376 -22.15 1.24 -3.87
C TYR A 376 -22.96 1.98 -2.81
N GLU A 377 -23.64 3.09 -3.20
CA GLU A 377 -24.46 3.88 -2.27
C GLU A 377 -25.57 3.03 -1.63
N GLN A 378 -26.26 2.22 -2.41
CA GLN A 378 -27.30 1.30 -1.92
C GLN A 378 -26.73 0.24 -0.96
N TYR A 379 -25.55 -0.32 -1.28
CA TYR A 379 -24.87 -1.27 -0.41
C TYR A 379 -24.49 -0.63 0.93
N ARG A 380 -23.83 0.51 0.89
CA ARG A 380 -23.45 1.30 2.07
C ARG A 380 -24.66 1.65 2.93
N ASP A 381 -25.72 2.16 2.33
CA ASP A 381 -26.93 2.59 3.03
C ASP A 381 -27.67 1.40 3.65
N THR A 382 -27.67 0.24 2.98
CA THR A 382 -28.22 -1.01 3.53
C THR A 382 -27.43 -1.46 4.77
N VAL A 383 -26.09 -1.37 4.74
CA VAL A 383 -25.24 -1.66 5.92
C VAL A 383 -25.51 -0.64 7.03
N SER A 384 -25.56 0.65 6.71
CA SER A 384 -25.79 1.73 7.68
C SER A 384 -27.15 1.62 8.37
N ALA A 385 -28.18 1.23 7.64
CA ALA A 385 -29.55 1.10 8.18
C ALA A 385 -29.71 0.02 9.27
N LYS A 386 -28.75 -0.92 9.36
CA LYS A 386 -28.75 -1.95 10.40
C LYS A 386 -28.14 -1.49 11.73
N ASP A 387 -27.50 -0.32 11.77
CA ASP A 387 -26.85 0.29 12.95
C ASP A 387 -25.96 -0.69 13.76
N SER A 388 -25.25 -1.57 13.04
CA SER A 388 -24.38 -2.59 13.62
C SER A 388 -22.92 -2.38 13.19
N PRO A 389 -22.02 -2.00 14.12
CA PRO A 389 -20.59 -1.93 13.85
C PRO A 389 -19.99 -3.25 13.37
N GLN A 390 -20.45 -4.38 13.94
CA GLN A 390 -19.99 -5.72 13.57
C GLN A 390 -20.35 -6.04 12.13
N LEU A 391 -21.57 -5.70 11.70
CA LEU A 391 -21.97 -5.85 10.30
C LEU A 391 -21.14 -4.99 9.36
N ALA A 392 -20.88 -3.74 9.75
CA ALA A 392 -20.06 -2.83 8.95
C ALA A 392 -18.65 -3.38 8.76
N GLU A 393 -18.03 -3.94 9.81
CA GLU A 393 -16.73 -4.60 9.73
C GLU A 393 -16.76 -5.87 8.89
N ALA A 394 -17.79 -6.71 9.02
CA ALA A 394 -17.95 -7.92 8.21
C ALA A 394 -18.13 -7.60 6.71
N ALA A 395 -18.89 -6.54 6.39
CA ALA A 395 -19.13 -6.06 5.02
C ALA A 395 -18.00 -5.17 4.47
N ALA A 396 -16.99 -4.82 5.27
CA ALA A 396 -15.98 -3.83 4.92
C ALA A 396 -15.18 -4.21 3.68
N ARG A 397 -14.92 -5.50 3.45
CA ARG A 397 -14.21 -5.98 2.25
C ARG A 397 -15.03 -5.71 0.99
N ASP A 398 -16.30 -6.06 0.99
CA ASP A 398 -17.20 -5.81 -0.15
C ASP A 398 -17.31 -4.31 -0.45
N LEU A 399 -17.45 -3.49 0.59
CA LEU A 399 -17.45 -2.03 0.46
C LEU A 399 -16.14 -1.52 -0.16
N ALA A 400 -14.99 -2.02 0.28
CA ALA A 400 -13.69 -1.61 -0.26
C ALA A 400 -13.53 -2.03 -1.73
N ASP A 401 -13.95 -3.25 -2.08
CA ASP A 401 -13.90 -3.76 -3.45
C ASP A 401 -14.78 -2.90 -4.38
N ILE A 402 -16.06 -2.70 -4.03
CA ILE A 402 -16.98 -1.91 -4.85
C ILE A 402 -16.47 -0.46 -5.00
N TYR A 403 -16.05 0.16 -3.90
CA TYR A 403 -15.59 1.55 -3.90
C TYR A 403 -14.31 1.76 -4.73
N SER A 404 -13.34 0.84 -4.61
CA SER A 404 -12.12 0.88 -5.42
C SER A 404 -12.39 0.67 -6.91
N GLN A 405 -13.37 -0.18 -7.25
CA GLN A 405 -13.79 -0.41 -8.63
C GLN A 405 -14.45 0.83 -9.25
N VAL A 406 -15.29 1.54 -8.51
CA VAL A 406 -15.88 2.82 -8.98
C VAL A 406 -14.80 3.86 -9.23
N PHE A 407 -13.87 4.07 -8.29
CA PHE A 407 -12.78 5.02 -8.46
C PHE A 407 -11.85 4.61 -9.61
N GLY A 408 -11.48 3.33 -9.70
CA GLY A 408 -10.66 2.78 -10.77
C GLY A 408 -11.30 2.91 -12.16
N ALA A 409 -12.63 2.79 -12.25
CA ALA A 409 -13.35 3.01 -13.50
C ALA A 409 -13.26 4.46 -13.99
N TRP A 410 -13.45 5.45 -13.10
CA TRP A 410 -13.23 6.86 -13.42
C TRP A 410 -11.79 7.15 -13.82
N ALA A 411 -10.82 6.56 -13.14
CA ALA A 411 -9.40 6.69 -13.45
C ALA A 411 -9.08 6.18 -14.86
N GLN A 412 -9.67 5.07 -15.28
CA GLN A 412 -9.48 4.51 -16.61
C GLN A 412 -10.22 5.34 -17.68
N LEU A 413 -11.45 5.81 -17.42
CA LEU A 413 -12.23 6.59 -18.38
C LEU A 413 -11.45 7.83 -18.85
N ARG A 414 -10.79 8.53 -17.93
CA ARG A 414 -9.94 9.68 -18.23
C ARG A 414 -8.76 9.37 -19.16
N ARG A 415 -8.41 8.10 -19.36
CA ARG A 415 -7.25 7.61 -20.13
C ARG A 415 -7.60 6.92 -21.44
N VAL A 416 -8.87 6.84 -21.79
CA VAL A 416 -9.31 6.19 -23.05
C VAL A 416 -8.73 6.90 -24.28
N ASN A 417 -8.74 8.24 -24.32
CA ASN A 417 -8.12 9.08 -25.36
C ASN A 417 -8.36 8.58 -26.80
N GLY A 418 -9.59 8.11 -27.12
CA GLY A 418 -9.94 7.58 -28.43
C GLY A 418 -9.39 6.17 -28.75
N ASP A 419 -8.66 5.53 -27.84
CA ASP A 419 -8.12 4.18 -28.01
C ASP A 419 -9.23 3.13 -27.85
N ALA A 420 -9.55 2.42 -28.94
CA ALA A 420 -10.62 1.41 -28.98
C ALA A 420 -10.31 0.20 -28.06
N GLY A 421 -9.04 -0.17 -27.92
CA GLY A 421 -8.61 -1.27 -27.04
C GLY A 421 -8.83 -0.91 -25.57
N ARG A 422 -8.41 0.29 -25.15
CA ARG A 422 -8.64 0.79 -23.81
C ARG A 422 -10.14 0.94 -23.50
N ARG A 423 -10.92 1.39 -24.45
CA ARG A 423 -12.38 1.50 -24.34
C ARG A 423 -13.02 0.13 -24.11
N ALA A 424 -12.64 -0.88 -24.90
CA ALA A 424 -13.15 -2.24 -24.76
C ALA A 424 -12.75 -2.86 -23.40
N ALA A 425 -11.52 -2.66 -22.96
CA ALA A 425 -11.04 -3.10 -21.65
C ALA A 425 -11.81 -2.43 -20.50
N LEU A 426 -12.01 -1.11 -20.58
CA LEU A 426 -12.80 -0.37 -19.59
C LEU A 426 -14.26 -0.85 -19.55
N ARG A 427 -14.89 -1.07 -20.72
CA ARG A 427 -16.25 -1.62 -20.79
C ARG A 427 -16.33 -2.95 -20.04
N ARG A 428 -15.42 -3.87 -20.31
CA ARG A 428 -15.34 -5.17 -19.63
C ARG A 428 -15.20 -4.99 -18.11
N TYR A 429 -14.26 -4.14 -17.67
CA TYR A 429 -14.03 -3.84 -16.26
C TYR A 429 -15.30 -3.33 -15.56
N VAL A 430 -16.01 -2.39 -16.17
CA VAL A 430 -17.21 -1.78 -15.60
C VAL A 430 -18.37 -2.78 -15.52
N VAL A 431 -18.54 -3.64 -16.56
CA VAL A 431 -19.55 -4.71 -16.55
C VAL A 431 -19.27 -5.75 -15.46
N GLU A 432 -18.03 -6.19 -15.31
CA GLU A 432 -17.63 -7.13 -14.26
C GLU A 432 -17.82 -6.51 -12.87
N ALA A 433 -17.46 -5.24 -12.69
CA ALA A 433 -17.68 -4.49 -11.44
C ALA A 433 -19.18 -4.36 -11.10
N GLN A 434 -20.04 -4.11 -12.09
CA GLN A 434 -21.49 -4.04 -11.91
C GLN A 434 -22.06 -5.39 -11.46
N ALA A 435 -21.65 -6.47 -12.13
CA ALA A 435 -22.08 -7.82 -11.77
C ALA A 435 -21.66 -8.19 -10.33
N PHE A 436 -20.42 -7.84 -9.95
CA PHE A 436 -19.92 -8.03 -8.59
C PHE A 436 -20.75 -7.23 -7.58
N ALA A 437 -20.91 -5.94 -7.75
CA ALA A 437 -21.64 -5.06 -6.84
C ALA A 437 -23.10 -5.50 -6.66
N THR A 438 -23.79 -5.83 -7.79
CA THR A 438 -25.15 -6.35 -7.77
C THR A 438 -25.25 -7.68 -6.98
N GLY A 439 -24.32 -8.60 -7.24
CA GLY A 439 -24.29 -9.89 -6.54
C GLY A 439 -24.08 -9.72 -5.02
N ARG A 440 -23.18 -8.80 -4.62
CA ARG A 440 -22.92 -8.52 -3.20
C ARG A 440 -24.09 -7.82 -2.51
N LEU A 441 -24.74 -6.87 -3.20
CA LEU A 441 -25.94 -6.22 -2.69
C LEU A 441 -27.09 -7.23 -2.48
N ASN A 442 -27.34 -8.09 -3.46
CA ASN A 442 -28.35 -9.14 -3.35
C ASN A 442 -28.03 -10.11 -2.18
N ALA A 443 -26.77 -10.51 -2.02
CA ALA A 443 -26.35 -11.38 -0.93
C ALA A 443 -26.57 -10.72 0.44
N LEU A 444 -26.21 -9.42 0.58
CA LEU A 444 -26.45 -8.65 1.80
C LEU A 444 -27.95 -8.55 2.12
N GLN A 445 -28.79 -8.24 1.14
CA GLN A 445 -30.25 -8.13 1.30
C GLN A 445 -30.93 -9.44 1.64
N ASN A 446 -30.35 -10.57 1.21
CA ASN A 446 -30.85 -11.93 1.51
C ASN A 446 -30.16 -12.57 2.72
N GLY A 447 -29.55 -11.80 3.58
CA GLY A 447 -29.11 -12.25 4.91
C GLY A 447 -27.75 -12.95 4.96
N SER A 448 -26.83 -12.72 3.99
CA SER A 448 -25.50 -13.35 4.01
C SER A 448 -24.68 -13.01 5.26
N TYR A 449 -25.04 -11.97 5.99
CA TYR A 449 -24.39 -11.52 7.22
C TYR A 449 -25.28 -11.62 8.48
N ASP A 450 -26.45 -12.30 8.42
CA ASP A 450 -27.40 -12.35 9.54
C ASP A 450 -26.81 -13.05 10.77
N SER A 451 -25.87 -13.97 10.61
CA SER A 451 -25.14 -14.59 11.73
C SER A 451 -24.39 -13.56 12.59
N TRP A 452 -23.85 -12.52 11.95
CA TRP A 452 -23.12 -11.43 12.64
C TRP A 452 -24.04 -10.44 13.38
N LEU A 453 -25.34 -10.42 13.05
CA LEU A 453 -26.33 -9.59 13.73
C LEU A 453 -26.87 -10.28 15.00
N ASN A 454 -26.87 -11.60 15.03
CA ASN A 454 -27.48 -12.40 16.11
C ASN A 454 -26.49 -12.78 17.22
N GLU A 455 -25.17 -12.64 17.01
CA GLU A 455 -24.13 -12.93 18.01
C GLU A 455 -23.95 -11.85 19.08
N SER A 456 -24.58 -10.68 18.92
CA SER A 456 -24.50 -9.56 19.89
C SER A 456 -25.31 -9.79 21.17
N ASP A 457 -26.10 -10.87 21.28
CA ASP A 457 -26.95 -11.19 22.43
C ASP A 457 -26.42 -12.39 23.27
N THR A 458 -25.21 -12.88 23.00
CA THR A 458 -24.54 -13.91 23.82
C THR A 458 -23.23 -13.38 24.39
#